data_754f7d0e748007948c38e2014ff43206
#
_entry.id   754f7d0e748007948c38e2014ff43206
#
_cell.length_a   1.000
_cell.length_b   1.000
_cell.length_c   1.000
_cell.angle_alpha   90.00
_cell.angle_beta   90.00
_cell.angle_gamma   90.00
#
_symmetry.space_group_name_H-M   'P 1'
#
loop_
_entity.id
_entity.type
_entity.pdbx_description
1 polymer ?
#
loop_
_entity_poly.entity_id
_entity_poly.type
_entity_poly.pdbx_seq_one_letter_code
_entity_poly.pdbx_strand_id
1 'polypeptide(L)'
;DRNAMTGKRFRLPSEAEWEYAARGGKKSRGYQYSGSNTLGDVAWYEGNSGSKTHAVGTKQPNELGAFDMTGNVWEWCQDWHGRYSSSPQTNPTGAVSGSCRVYRGGSLCYPAGYCRCSCRFDGTPDFRNGDLGLRLVLSE
;
A
#
# COMPACT_ATOMS: atom_id res chain seq x y z
N ASP A 1 15.33 4.68 -16.57
CA ASP A 1 15.51 3.86 -15.36
C ASP A 1 16.04 4.74 -14.21
N ARG A 2 15.23 4.88 -13.14
CA ARG A 2 15.57 5.74 -11.99
C ARG A 2 16.81 5.26 -11.24
N ASN A 3 17.07 3.97 -11.23
CA ASN A 3 18.26 3.39 -10.62
C ASN A 3 19.53 3.82 -11.37
N ALA A 4 19.50 3.78 -12.70
CA ALA A 4 20.61 4.25 -13.52
C ALA A 4 20.88 5.75 -13.35
N MET A 5 19.82 6.56 -13.19
CA MET A 5 19.95 8.02 -13.05
C MET A 5 20.49 8.46 -11.69
N THR A 6 20.25 7.71 -10.64
CA THR A 6 20.56 8.13 -9.25
C THR A 6 21.66 7.32 -8.59
N GLY A 7 22.06 6.18 -9.16
CA GLY A 7 22.95 5.21 -8.55
C GLY A 7 22.37 4.49 -7.32
N LYS A 8 21.06 4.69 -7.04
CA LYS A 8 20.35 4.10 -5.90
C LYS A 8 19.46 2.95 -6.38
N ARG A 9 19.25 1.96 -5.54
CA ARG A 9 18.38 0.82 -5.83
C ARG A 9 16.95 1.07 -5.35
N PHE A 10 16.06 1.39 -6.29
CA PHE A 10 14.62 1.49 -6.04
C PHE A 10 13.91 0.22 -6.51
N ARG A 11 12.94 -0.23 -5.72
CA ARG A 11 12.09 -1.39 -6.03
C ARG A 11 10.68 -1.19 -5.46
N LEU A 12 9.76 -2.06 -5.84
CA LEU A 12 8.49 -2.19 -5.12
C LEU A 12 8.76 -2.69 -3.69
N PRO A 13 7.94 -2.29 -2.72
CA PRO A 13 8.00 -2.87 -1.39
C PRO A 13 7.55 -4.34 -1.43
N SER A 14 8.05 -5.15 -0.50
CA SER A 14 7.35 -6.38 -0.15
C SER A 14 6.01 -6.03 0.51
N GLU A 15 5.05 -6.95 0.49
CA GLU A 15 3.76 -6.73 1.17
C GLU A 15 3.95 -6.47 2.67
N ALA A 16 4.88 -7.17 3.31
CA ALA A 16 5.21 -6.98 4.72
C ALA A 16 5.81 -5.59 4.99
N GLU A 17 6.71 -5.11 4.14
CA GLU A 17 7.25 -3.75 4.24
C GLU A 17 6.16 -2.69 4.05
N TRP A 18 5.28 -2.91 3.08
CA TRP A 18 4.16 -2.01 2.82
C TRP A 18 3.25 -1.90 4.05
N GLU A 19 2.81 -3.04 4.60
CA GLU A 19 1.91 -3.06 5.76
C GLU A 19 2.58 -2.50 7.02
N TYR A 20 3.85 -2.83 7.26
CA TYR A 20 4.62 -2.28 8.36
C TYR A 20 4.67 -0.74 8.30
N ALA A 21 4.95 -0.18 7.13
CA ALA A 21 4.97 1.27 6.92
C ALA A 21 3.56 1.87 7.06
N ALA A 22 2.52 1.22 6.51
CA ALA A 22 1.14 1.69 6.61
C ALA A 22 0.66 1.75 8.06
N ARG A 23 1.07 0.79 8.90
CA ARG A 23 0.75 0.76 10.34
C ARG A 23 1.56 1.72 11.19
N GLY A 24 2.48 2.50 10.61
CA GLY A 24 3.30 3.45 11.35
C GLY A 24 4.64 2.89 11.88
N GLY A 25 5.01 1.66 11.50
CA GLY A 25 6.27 1.03 11.89
C GLY A 25 6.46 1.00 13.40
N LYS A 26 7.67 1.39 13.87
CA LYS A 26 7.98 1.47 15.31
C LYS A 26 7.20 2.56 16.06
N LYS A 27 6.55 3.49 15.33
CA LYS A 27 5.75 4.58 15.91
C LYS A 27 4.25 4.28 15.88
N SER A 28 3.87 3.06 15.50
CA SER A 28 2.48 2.65 15.33
C SER A 28 1.64 2.94 16.58
N ARG A 29 0.47 3.53 16.35
CA ARG A 29 -0.57 3.77 17.36
C ARG A 29 -1.71 2.77 17.29
N GLY A 30 -1.61 1.74 16.45
CA GLY A 30 -2.61 0.70 16.31
C GLY A 30 -3.87 1.12 15.55
N TYR A 31 -3.79 2.13 14.72
CA TYR A 31 -4.91 2.59 13.91
C TYR A 31 -5.36 1.56 12.88
N GLN A 32 -6.64 1.57 12.57
CA GLN A 32 -7.24 0.71 11.54
C GLN A 32 -6.80 1.11 10.12
N TYR A 33 -6.68 2.41 9.89
CA TYR A 33 -6.19 3.02 8.65
C TYR A 33 -4.80 3.60 8.87
N SER A 34 -4.08 3.89 7.80
CA SER A 34 -2.74 4.46 7.93
C SER A 34 -2.79 5.90 8.45
N GLY A 35 -2.50 6.07 9.74
CA GLY A 35 -2.40 7.35 10.44
C GLY A 35 -3.65 7.80 11.19
N SER A 36 -4.79 7.11 11.10
CA SER A 36 -6.00 7.48 11.83
C SER A 36 -7.02 6.34 11.91
N ASN A 37 -7.95 6.42 12.87
CA ASN A 37 -9.20 5.65 12.86
C ASN A 37 -10.33 6.38 12.12
N THR A 38 -10.13 7.64 11.75
CA THR A 38 -11.07 8.43 10.94
C THR A 38 -10.54 8.47 9.50
N LEU A 39 -11.12 7.64 8.62
CA LEU A 39 -10.61 7.45 7.27
C LEU A 39 -10.52 8.75 6.46
N GLY A 40 -11.51 9.64 6.60
CA GLY A 40 -11.55 10.91 5.87
C GLY A 40 -10.38 11.85 6.13
N ASP A 41 -9.68 11.70 7.26
CA ASP A 41 -8.51 12.53 7.61
C ASP A 41 -7.28 12.17 6.78
N VAL A 42 -7.16 10.89 6.40
CA VAL A 42 -5.94 10.29 5.83
C VAL A 42 -6.11 9.78 4.41
N ALA A 43 -7.34 9.71 3.89
CA ALA A 43 -7.61 9.01 2.63
C ALA A 43 -8.58 9.74 1.70
N TRP A 44 -8.34 9.56 0.41
CA TRP A 44 -9.33 9.74 -0.66
C TRP A 44 -9.92 8.38 -0.99
N TYR A 45 -11.20 8.16 -0.70
CA TYR A 45 -11.91 6.90 -0.88
C TYR A 45 -13.31 7.15 -1.47
N GLU A 46 -14.12 6.12 -1.67
CA GLU A 46 -15.46 6.24 -2.27
C GLU A 46 -16.30 7.37 -1.65
N GLY A 47 -16.24 7.52 -0.32
CA GLY A 47 -17.09 8.48 0.41
C GLY A 47 -16.69 9.96 0.23
N ASN A 48 -15.49 10.27 -0.27
CA ASN A 48 -15.01 11.66 -0.34
C ASN A 48 -14.20 12.03 -1.57
N SER A 49 -13.87 11.07 -2.43
CA SER A 49 -13.00 11.30 -3.60
C SER A 49 -13.71 11.99 -4.77
N GLY A 50 -15.03 11.91 -4.84
CA GLY A 50 -15.77 12.31 -6.03
C GLY A 50 -15.45 11.47 -7.26
N SER A 51 -15.06 10.19 -7.05
CA SER A 51 -14.65 9.25 -8.10
C SER A 51 -13.45 9.73 -8.92
N LYS A 52 -12.53 10.46 -8.30
CA LYS A 52 -11.33 11.03 -8.94
C LYS A 52 -10.10 10.75 -8.12
N THR A 53 -8.96 10.57 -8.81
CA THR A 53 -7.64 10.65 -8.17
C THR A 53 -7.37 12.07 -7.71
N HIS A 54 -6.65 12.20 -6.63
CA HIS A 54 -6.23 13.48 -6.06
C HIS A 54 -4.70 13.58 -6.03
N ALA A 55 -4.21 14.81 -5.99
CA ALA A 55 -2.79 15.06 -5.82
C ALA A 55 -2.29 14.39 -4.53
N VAL A 56 -1.11 13.79 -4.58
CA VAL A 56 -0.48 13.14 -3.43
C VAL A 56 -0.15 14.15 -2.33
N GLY A 57 -0.20 13.70 -1.07
CA GLY A 57 0.18 14.53 0.07
C GLY A 57 -0.84 15.58 0.49
N THR A 58 -2.10 15.47 0.07
CA THR A 58 -3.16 16.43 0.40
C THR A 58 -4.00 16.04 1.62
N LYS A 59 -3.86 14.82 2.11
CA LYS A 59 -4.42 14.34 3.37
C LYS A 59 -3.34 14.30 4.45
N GLN A 60 -3.71 13.93 5.68
CA GLN A 60 -2.74 13.81 6.77
C GLN A 60 -1.82 12.59 6.57
N PRO A 61 -0.54 12.69 6.94
CA PRO A 61 0.38 11.56 6.88
C PRO A 61 0.15 10.62 8.05
N ASN A 62 0.73 9.42 7.95
CA ASN A 62 0.79 8.50 9.09
C ASN A 62 1.95 8.86 10.05
N GLU A 63 2.15 8.02 11.07
CA GLU A 63 3.13 8.22 12.15
C GLU A 63 4.60 8.26 11.66
N LEU A 64 4.87 7.73 10.46
CA LEU A 64 6.18 7.80 9.79
C LEU A 64 6.32 9.00 8.85
N GLY A 65 5.27 9.81 8.70
CA GLY A 65 5.23 10.90 7.72
C GLY A 65 4.92 10.43 6.29
N ALA A 66 4.43 9.21 6.12
CA ALA A 66 4.02 8.68 4.81
C ALA A 66 2.58 9.09 4.50
N PHE A 67 2.39 9.62 3.28
CA PHE A 67 1.08 10.06 2.78
C PHE A 67 0.44 8.99 1.89
N ASP A 68 -0.89 9.01 1.81
CA ASP A 68 -1.70 8.24 0.86
C ASP A 68 -1.45 6.72 0.89
N MET A 69 -1.04 6.18 2.03
CA MET A 69 -0.95 4.73 2.22
C MET A 69 -2.32 4.08 2.44
N THR A 70 -3.36 4.89 2.48
CA THR A 70 -4.77 4.50 2.55
C THR A 70 -5.54 5.34 1.54
N GLY A 71 -6.23 4.70 0.59
CA GLY A 71 -7.03 5.38 -0.44
C GLY A 71 -6.19 5.97 -1.59
N ASN A 72 -6.77 6.83 -2.36
CA ASN A 72 -6.32 7.40 -3.62
C ASN A 72 -6.19 6.32 -4.70
N VAL A 73 -5.09 5.59 -4.74
CA VAL A 73 -4.90 4.44 -5.63
C VAL A 73 -4.35 3.24 -4.88
N TRP A 74 -4.72 2.03 -5.30
CA TRP A 74 -4.07 0.80 -4.89
C TRP A 74 -2.59 0.85 -5.24
N GLU A 75 -1.75 0.21 -4.44
CA GLU A 75 -0.31 0.22 -4.64
C GLU A 75 0.25 -1.21 -4.77
N TRP A 76 0.92 -1.49 -5.88
CA TRP A 76 1.58 -2.77 -6.12
C TRP A 76 2.64 -3.09 -5.08
N CYS A 77 2.64 -4.34 -4.64
CA CYS A 77 3.73 -4.96 -3.88
C CYS A 77 4.47 -5.96 -4.75
N GLN A 78 5.70 -6.32 -4.34
CA GLN A 78 6.54 -7.26 -5.05
C GLN A 78 6.03 -8.71 -4.98
N ASP A 79 5.29 -9.04 -3.93
CA ASP A 79 4.89 -10.40 -3.58
C ASP A 79 3.94 -11.05 -4.59
N TRP A 80 4.15 -12.31 -4.87
CA TRP A 80 3.10 -13.17 -5.38
C TRP A 80 2.01 -13.34 -4.31
N HIS A 81 0.75 -13.23 -4.72
CA HIS A 81 -0.37 -13.47 -3.80
C HIS A 81 -0.42 -14.94 -3.40
N GLY A 82 -0.57 -15.18 -2.10
CA GLY A 82 -0.74 -16.48 -1.49
C GLY A 82 -1.34 -16.36 -0.09
N ARG A 83 -1.71 -17.49 0.48
CA ARG A 83 -2.18 -17.53 1.87
C ARG A 83 -1.04 -17.20 2.82
N TYR A 84 -1.34 -16.52 3.91
CA TYR A 84 -0.38 -16.34 4.99
C TYR A 84 -0.01 -17.68 5.63
N SER A 85 1.25 -17.81 6.00
CA SER A 85 1.71 -18.93 6.84
C SER A 85 1.04 -18.87 8.21
N SER A 86 0.73 -20.03 8.78
CA SER A 86 0.27 -20.15 10.16
C SER A 86 1.41 -20.04 11.18
N SER A 87 2.67 -20.14 10.74
CA SER A 87 3.86 -20.00 11.58
C SER A 87 4.41 -18.57 11.51
N PRO A 88 5.08 -18.10 12.59
CA PRO A 88 5.77 -16.81 12.58
C PRO A 88 6.74 -16.68 11.42
N GLN A 89 6.76 -15.51 10.79
CA GLN A 89 7.62 -15.19 9.67
C GLN A 89 8.48 -13.97 10.00
N THR A 90 9.72 -13.95 9.48
CA THR A 90 10.60 -12.79 9.56
C THR A 90 10.85 -12.26 8.16
N ASN A 91 10.47 -10.98 7.92
CA ASN A 91 10.61 -10.31 6.63
C ASN A 91 10.09 -11.17 5.45
N PRO A 92 8.85 -11.66 5.49
CA PRO A 92 8.32 -12.52 4.43
C PRO A 92 8.28 -11.77 3.11
N THR A 93 8.50 -12.49 2.02
CA THR A 93 8.49 -11.97 0.64
C THR A 93 7.37 -12.55 -0.22
N GLY A 94 6.39 -13.17 0.44
CA GLY A 94 5.22 -13.78 -0.22
C GLY A 94 5.43 -15.20 -0.67
N ALA A 95 4.51 -15.68 -1.49
CA ALA A 95 4.58 -17.02 -2.07
C ALA A 95 5.77 -17.15 -3.03
N VAL A 96 6.32 -18.35 -3.16
CA VAL A 96 7.46 -18.64 -4.05
C VAL A 96 7.08 -18.43 -5.52
N SER A 97 5.82 -18.70 -5.86
CA SER A 97 5.27 -18.54 -7.21
C SER A 97 3.79 -18.21 -7.13
N GLY A 98 3.24 -17.68 -8.21
CA GLY A 98 1.83 -17.35 -8.31
C GLY A 98 1.48 -16.79 -9.69
N SER A 99 0.19 -16.53 -9.90
CA SER A 99 -0.33 -15.89 -11.11
C SER A 99 -0.66 -14.41 -10.91
N CYS A 100 -0.88 -14.00 -9.66
CA CYS A 100 -1.24 -12.64 -9.30
C CYS A 100 -0.24 -12.04 -8.31
N ARG A 101 0.00 -10.73 -8.45
CA ARG A 101 0.77 -9.94 -7.49
C ARG A 101 -0.17 -9.22 -6.53
N VAL A 102 0.30 -8.97 -5.32
CA VAL A 102 -0.44 -8.25 -4.29
C VAL A 102 -0.48 -6.75 -4.59
N TYR A 103 -1.61 -6.10 -4.29
CA TYR A 103 -1.68 -4.66 -4.12
C TYR A 103 -2.47 -4.30 -2.86
N ARG A 104 -2.21 -3.14 -2.30
CA ARG A 104 -2.63 -2.72 -0.97
C ARG A 104 -3.13 -1.29 -0.95
N GLY A 105 -3.85 -0.92 0.12
CA GLY A 105 -4.18 0.45 0.47
C GLY A 105 -5.61 0.89 0.15
N GLY A 106 -6.35 0.16 -0.68
CA GLY A 106 -7.62 0.64 -1.18
C GLY A 106 -7.47 1.75 -2.22
N SER A 107 -8.56 2.29 -2.69
CA SER A 107 -8.55 3.36 -3.69
C SER A 107 -9.74 4.31 -3.58
N LEU A 108 -9.73 5.29 -4.45
CA LEU A 108 -10.74 6.35 -4.57
C LEU A 108 -12.18 5.87 -4.77
N CYS A 109 -12.37 4.67 -5.30
CA CYS A 109 -13.69 4.11 -5.60
C CYS A 109 -14.07 2.91 -4.73
N TYR A 110 -13.31 2.65 -3.67
CA TYR A 110 -13.60 1.55 -2.74
C TYR A 110 -14.11 2.06 -1.40
N PRO A 111 -15.08 1.33 -0.78
CA PRO A 111 -15.59 1.67 0.55
C PRO A 111 -14.52 1.47 1.64
N ALA A 112 -14.77 2.05 2.80
CA ALA A 112 -13.82 2.12 3.92
C ALA A 112 -13.20 0.77 4.32
N GLY A 113 -13.96 -0.32 4.23
CA GLY A 113 -13.47 -1.65 4.59
C GLY A 113 -12.25 -2.11 3.77
N TYR A 114 -12.13 -1.66 2.52
CA TYR A 114 -11.00 -1.98 1.65
C TYR A 114 -9.77 -1.09 1.90
N CYS A 115 -9.95 0.02 2.61
CA CYS A 115 -8.89 0.96 2.94
C CYS A 115 -8.15 0.63 4.24
N ARG A 116 -8.53 -0.42 4.95
CA ARG A 116 -7.83 -0.87 6.17
C ARG A 116 -6.40 -1.29 5.87
N CYS A 117 -5.48 -1.02 6.80
CA CYS A 117 -4.08 -1.47 6.67
C CYS A 117 -3.93 -2.97 6.41
N SER A 118 -4.87 -3.78 6.91
CA SER A 118 -4.87 -5.24 6.74
C SER A 118 -5.48 -5.75 5.44
N CYS A 119 -6.19 -4.89 4.70
CA CYS A 119 -6.86 -5.31 3.47
C CYS A 119 -5.82 -5.58 2.38
N ARG A 120 -5.95 -6.71 1.73
CA ARG A 120 -5.09 -7.12 0.62
C ARG A 120 -5.94 -7.48 -0.58
N PHE A 121 -5.40 -7.22 -1.75
CA PHE A 121 -6.00 -7.56 -3.03
C PHE A 121 -4.92 -8.03 -4.00
N ASP A 122 -5.31 -8.53 -5.17
CA ASP A 122 -4.35 -9.04 -6.14
C ASP A 122 -4.84 -8.89 -7.58
N GLY A 123 -3.90 -8.96 -8.49
CA GLY A 123 -4.14 -8.94 -9.94
C GLY A 123 -2.99 -9.53 -10.71
N THR A 124 -3.25 -9.91 -11.96
CA THR A 124 -2.20 -10.37 -12.87
C THR A 124 -1.15 -9.27 -13.08
N PRO A 125 0.13 -9.59 -13.30
CA PRO A 125 1.20 -8.58 -13.42
C PRO A 125 0.99 -7.53 -14.51
N ASP A 126 0.18 -7.85 -15.52
CA ASP A 126 -0.19 -6.96 -16.63
C ASP A 126 -1.48 -6.17 -16.38
N PHE A 127 -2.16 -6.42 -15.26
CA PHE A 127 -3.39 -5.70 -14.91
C PHE A 127 -3.14 -4.20 -14.75
N ARG A 128 -4.00 -3.40 -15.37
CA ARG A 128 -3.95 -1.93 -15.35
C ARG A 128 -5.32 -1.37 -15.03
N ASN A 129 -5.36 -0.39 -14.16
CA ASN A 129 -6.58 0.34 -13.86
C ASN A 129 -6.23 1.79 -13.49
N GLY A 130 -7.19 2.71 -13.66
CA GLY A 130 -7.03 4.12 -13.34
C GLY A 130 -6.85 4.41 -11.84
N ASP A 131 -7.17 3.45 -10.99
CA ASP A 131 -7.02 3.53 -9.54
C ASP A 131 -5.93 2.60 -8.98
N LEU A 132 -4.98 2.18 -9.82
CA LEU A 132 -3.87 1.31 -9.46
C LEU A 132 -2.54 1.96 -9.82
N GLY A 133 -1.69 2.11 -8.83
CA GLY A 133 -0.38 2.76 -8.94
C GLY A 133 0.70 2.01 -8.18
N LEU A 134 1.72 2.72 -7.79
CA LEU A 134 2.87 2.14 -7.08
C LEU A 134 3.54 3.15 -6.14
N ARG A 135 4.24 2.60 -5.17
CA ARG A 135 5.18 3.29 -4.30
C ARG A 135 6.52 2.57 -4.35
N LEU A 136 7.61 3.32 -4.44
CA LEU A 136 8.94 2.74 -4.42
C LEU A 136 9.56 2.82 -3.03
N VAL A 137 10.33 1.80 -2.70
CA VAL A 137 11.23 1.79 -1.55
C VAL A 137 12.67 1.83 -2.02
N LEU A 138 13.53 2.45 -1.21
CA LEU A 138 14.96 2.47 -1.41
C LEU A 138 15.56 1.26 -0.70
N SER A 139 16.27 0.42 -1.44
CA SER A 139 17.10 -0.65 -0.84
C SER A 139 18.44 -0.07 -0.38
N GLU A 140 18.88 -0.51 0.77
CA GLU A 140 20.25 -0.31 1.24
C GLU A 140 21.26 -1.11 0.42
#